data_668db7e3639d68169252fee507b55c5f
#
_entry.id   668db7e3639d68169252fee507b55c5f
#
_cell.length_a   1.000
_cell.length_b   1.000
_cell.length_c   1.000
_cell.angle_alpha   90.00
_cell.angle_beta   90.00
_cell.angle_gamma   90.00
#
_symmetry.space_group_name_H-M   'P 1'
#
loop_
_entity.id
_entity.type
_entity.pdbx_description
1 polymer ?
#
loop_
_entity_poly.entity_id
_entity_poly.type
_entity_poly.pdbx_seq_one_letter_code
_entity_poly.pdbx_strand_id
1 'polypeptide(L)'
;MTLGLFVGHRASIAAPVRTIVLAVGRLRPPYADDVQHYQKLLARHTRLELIELRDEEKVEGRIPERAYLCLLDSRGKDFDSMEFSRFLEERRQSGQDLCFVIGGPRGLDLDSCDLRLSLGPMTLPHQLARVVLLEQVYRAHKILAGEPYHY
;
A
#
# COMPACT_ATOMS: atom_id res chain seq x y z
N MET A 1 -2.86 -35.19 -18.51
CA MET A 1 -3.39 -35.19 -17.14
C MET A 1 -2.65 -34.21 -16.27
N THR A 2 -1.45 -34.51 -15.91
CA THR A 2 -0.57 -33.66 -15.11
C THR A 2 -0.38 -32.31 -15.76
N LEU A 3 -0.43 -32.30 -17.06
CA LEU A 3 -0.24 -31.09 -17.84
C LEU A 3 -1.33 -30.04 -17.57
N GLY A 4 -2.54 -30.50 -17.41
CA GLY A 4 -3.63 -29.57 -17.10
C GLY A 4 -3.45 -28.88 -15.77
N LEU A 5 -3.03 -29.62 -14.77
CA LEU A 5 -2.74 -29.04 -13.45
C LEU A 5 -1.61 -28.04 -13.53
N PHE A 6 -0.61 -28.40 -14.29
CA PHE A 6 0.53 -27.54 -14.46
C PHE A 6 0.16 -26.21 -15.13
N VAL A 7 -0.72 -26.25 -16.09
CA VAL A 7 -1.21 -25.04 -16.76
C VAL A 7 -1.99 -24.17 -15.78
N GLY A 8 -2.84 -24.77 -14.96
CA GLY A 8 -3.57 -24.03 -13.96
C GLY A 8 -2.64 -23.36 -12.96
N HIS A 9 -1.63 -24.08 -12.54
CA HIS A 9 -0.64 -23.54 -11.64
C HIS A 9 0.12 -22.36 -12.27
N ARG A 10 0.46 -22.48 -13.55
CA ARG A 10 1.14 -21.44 -14.27
C ARG A 10 0.29 -20.17 -14.38
N ALA A 11 -1.01 -20.32 -14.57
CA ALA A 11 -1.92 -19.19 -14.66
C ALA A 11 -1.94 -18.39 -13.37
N SER A 12 -1.78 -19.05 -12.20
CA SER A 12 -1.83 -18.36 -10.92
C SER A 12 -0.63 -17.45 -10.67
N ILE A 13 0.46 -17.63 -11.42
CA ILE A 13 1.65 -16.80 -11.27
C ILE A 13 1.82 -15.79 -12.40
N ALA A 14 0.82 -15.67 -13.27
CA ALA A 14 0.94 -14.88 -14.48
C ALA A 14 0.95 -13.38 -14.25
N ALA A 15 0.25 -12.87 -13.24
CA ALA A 15 0.10 -11.44 -13.03
C ALA A 15 0.55 -11.04 -11.63
N PRO A 16 1.66 -10.29 -11.51
CA PRO A 16 2.06 -9.78 -10.21
C PRO A 16 1.06 -8.77 -9.68
N VAL A 17 0.84 -8.79 -8.37
CA VAL A 17 -0.04 -7.87 -7.69
C VAL A 17 0.63 -6.49 -7.61
N ARG A 18 -0.13 -5.45 -7.90
CA ARG A 18 0.33 -4.08 -7.78
C ARG A 18 0.03 -3.54 -6.38
N THR A 19 0.90 -2.67 -5.91
CA THR A 19 0.65 -1.84 -4.74
C THR A 19 0.45 -0.41 -5.24
N ILE A 20 -0.71 0.15 -4.99
CA ILE A 20 -1.08 1.48 -5.46
C ILE A 20 -1.24 2.38 -4.26
N VAL A 21 -0.65 3.56 -4.31
CA VAL A 21 -0.85 4.59 -3.26
C VAL A 21 -1.47 5.80 -3.93
N LEU A 22 -2.73 6.07 -3.59
CA LEU A 22 -3.43 7.28 -3.98
C LEU A 22 -3.31 8.28 -2.84
N ALA A 23 -2.71 9.41 -3.10
CA ALA A 23 -2.53 10.42 -2.08
C ALA A 23 -3.05 11.76 -2.56
N VAL A 24 -3.79 12.45 -1.69
CA VAL A 24 -4.28 13.78 -1.97
C VAL A 24 -3.21 14.79 -1.57
N GLY A 25 -2.90 15.69 -2.50
CA GLY A 25 -1.93 16.73 -2.28
C GLY A 25 -0.59 16.46 -2.92
N ARG A 26 0.09 17.54 -3.24
CA ARG A 26 1.38 17.49 -3.91
C ARG A 26 2.49 17.23 -2.88
N LEU A 27 3.33 16.28 -3.19
CA LEU A 27 4.49 15.96 -2.36
C LEU A 27 5.51 17.10 -2.39
N ARG A 28 6.01 17.48 -1.24
CA ARG A 28 6.93 18.62 -1.08
C ARG A 28 8.19 18.22 -0.36
N PRO A 29 9.28 18.99 -0.53
CA PRO A 29 10.43 18.82 0.33
C PRO A 29 10.05 19.07 1.80
N PRO A 30 10.68 18.39 2.77
CA PRO A 30 11.74 17.39 2.60
C PRO A 30 11.23 15.98 2.25
N TYR A 31 9.94 15.76 2.25
CA TYR A 31 9.35 14.43 2.14
C TYR A 31 9.54 13.78 0.76
N ALA A 32 9.68 14.60 -0.27
CA ALA A 32 9.83 14.10 -1.64
C ALA A 32 11.04 13.17 -1.79
N ASP A 33 12.14 13.50 -1.15
CA ASP A 33 13.35 12.68 -1.23
C ASP A 33 13.17 11.34 -0.53
N ASP A 34 12.50 11.34 0.61
CA ASP A 34 12.24 10.11 1.36
C ASP A 34 11.30 9.19 0.60
N VAL A 35 10.26 9.75 0.00
CA VAL A 35 9.34 8.96 -0.83
C VAL A 35 10.09 8.33 -2.00
N GLN A 36 10.92 9.10 -2.68
CA GLN A 36 11.71 8.60 -3.80
C GLN A 36 12.66 7.48 -3.37
N HIS A 37 13.26 7.62 -2.19
CA HIS A 37 14.14 6.59 -1.62
C HIS A 37 13.40 5.26 -1.46
N TYR A 38 12.24 5.26 -0.80
CA TYR A 38 11.48 4.03 -0.61
C TYR A 38 10.89 3.49 -1.91
N GLN A 39 10.53 4.36 -2.83
CA GLN A 39 10.06 3.95 -4.14
C GLN A 39 11.13 3.11 -4.87
N LYS A 40 12.38 3.54 -4.81
CA LYS A 40 13.49 2.78 -5.40
C LYS A 40 13.69 1.44 -4.71
N LEU A 41 13.65 1.44 -3.38
CA LEU A 41 13.83 0.19 -2.63
C LEU A 41 12.70 -0.80 -2.90
N LEU A 42 11.47 -0.30 -3.00
CA LEU A 42 10.29 -1.14 -3.22
C LEU A 42 10.22 -1.73 -4.62
N ALA A 43 10.88 -1.13 -5.59
CA ALA A 43 10.83 -1.60 -6.98
C ALA A 43 11.26 -3.04 -7.15
N ARG A 44 12.08 -3.57 -6.23
CA ARG A 44 12.53 -4.97 -6.25
C ARG A 44 11.50 -5.94 -5.69
N HIS A 45 10.54 -5.44 -4.94
CA HIS A 45 9.62 -6.29 -4.17
C HIS A 45 8.20 -6.28 -4.71
N THR A 46 7.77 -5.18 -5.27
CA THR A 46 6.40 -5.03 -5.73
C THR A 46 6.34 -4.04 -6.88
N ARG A 47 5.28 -4.14 -7.66
CA ARG A 47 4.97 -3.15 -8.66
C ARG A 47 4.24 -2.01 -7.98
N LEU A 48 4.95 -0.94 -7.70
CA LEU A 48 4.44 0.21 -6.96
C LEU A 48 4.02 1.33 -7.91
N GLU A 49 2.81 1.85 -7.71
CA GLU A 49 2.32 3.02 -8.42
C GLU A 49 1.93 4.08 -7.40
N LEU A 50 2.56 5.24 -7.50
CA LEU A 50 2.23 6.39 -6.66
C LEU A 50 1.46 7.39 -7.50
N ILE A 51 0.25 7.73 -7.05
CA ILE A 51 -0.64 8.61 -7.77
C ILE A 51 -1.02 9.76 -6.87
N GLU A 52 -0.69 10.98 -7.28
CA GLU A 52 -1.09 12.18 -6.55
C GLU A 52 -2.35 12.77 -7.16
N LEU A 53 -3.28 13.13 -6.31
CA LEU A 53 -4.53 13.74 -6.74
C LEU A 53 -4.64 15.13 -6.14
N ARG A 54 -5.22 16.03 -6.90
CA ARG A 54 -5.31 17.43 -6.48
C ARG A 54 -6.24 17.62 -5.30
N ASP A 55 -7.34 16.88 -5.26
CA ASP A 55 -8.34 17.03 -4.22
C ASP A 55 -9.06 15.70 -3.94
N GLU A 56 -9.77 15.67 -2.84
CA GLU A 56 -10.47 14.47 -2.35
C GLU A 56 -11.54 13.97 -3.31
N GLU A 57 -12.15 14.87 -4.06
CA GLU A 57 -13.25 14.53 -4.99
C GLU A 57 -12.79 13.62 -6.12
N LYS A 58 -11.51 13.62 -6.41
CA LYS A 58 -10.94 12.82 -7.49
C LYS A 58 -10.61 11.39 -7.10
N VAL A 59 -10.63 11.11 -5.80
CA VAL A 59 -10.14 9.83 -5.28
C VAL A 59 -10.95 8.64 -5.78
N GLU A 60 -12.28 8.71 -5.63
CA GLU A 60 -13.12 7.57 -5.97
C GLU A 60 -12.99 7.14 -7.43
N GLY A 61 -12.87 8.09 -8.34
CA GLY A 61 -12.72 7.79 -9.76
C GLY A 61 -11.37 7.17 -10.14
N ARG A 62 -10.42 7.18 -9.24
CA ARG A 62 -9.09 6.64 -9.49
C ARG A 62 -8.83 5.31 -8.77
N ILE A 63 -9.74 4.87 -7.92
CA ILE A 63 -9.60 3.59 -7.22
C ILE A 63 -9.87 2.46 -8.22
N PRO A 64 -8.94 1.51 -8.41
CA PRO A 64 -9.20 0.37 -9.28
C PRO A 64 -10.35 -0.48 -8.74
N GLU A 65 -11.25 -0.88 -9.60
CA GLU A 65 -12.48 -1.56 -9.21
C GLU A 65 -12.27 -2.82 -8.38
N ARG A 66 -11.26 -3.59 -8.70
CA ARG A 66 -11.03 -4.89 -8.06
C ARG A 66 -9.94 -4.88 -7.03
N ALA A 67 -9.40 -3.71 -6.72
CA ALA A 67 -8.34 -3.62 -5.72
C ALA A 67 -8.92 -3.79 -4.32
N TYR A 68 -8.11 -4.34 -3.43
CA TYR A 68 -8.39 -4.30 -2.00
C TYR A 68 -8.11 -2.87 -1.53
N LEU A 69 -9.13 -2.22 -0.98
CA LEU A 69 -9.07 -0.81 -0.64
C LEU A 69 -8.77 -0.61 0.84
N CYS A 70 -7.66 0.05 1.09
CA CYS A 70 -7.17 0.33 2.43
C CYS A 70 -7.08 1.84 2.63
N LEU A 71 -7.97 2.39 3.45
CA LEU A 71 -7.99 3.81 3.76
C LEU A 71 -7.18 4.09 5.02
N LEU A 72 -6.21 5.00 4.95
CA LEU A 72 -5.49 5.44 6.13
C LEU A 72 -6.39 6.31 7.00
N ASP A 73 -6.56 5.89 8.24
CA ASP A 73 -7.44 6.56 9.21
C ASP A 73 -6.91 6.26 10.60
N SER A 74 -6.60 7.31 11.37
CA SER A 74 -6.06 7.16 12.71
C SER A 74 -7.00 6.41 13.67
N ARG A 75 -8.27 6.31 13.31
CA ARG A 75 -9.26 5.55 14.09
C ARG A 75 -9.42 4.10 13.59
N GLY A 76 -8.62 3.73 12.62
CA GLY A 76 -8.69 2.40 12.04
C GLY A 76 -7.96 1.35 12.85
N LYS A 77 -7.76 0.20 12.23
CA LYS A 77 -7.08 -0.92 12.85
C LYS A 77 -5.57 -0.67 12.93
N ASP A 78 -5.00 -0.90 14.10
CA ASP A 78 -3.56 -0.87 14.31
C ASP A 78 -2.95 -2.23 13.99
N PHE A 79 -1.80 -2.20 13.32
CA PHE A 79 -0.98 -3.38 13.14
C PHE A 79 0.41 -3.10 13.68
N ASP A 80 1.05 -4.09 14.28
CA ASP A 80 2.50 -4.03 14.40
C ASP A 80 3.12 -4.45 13.06
N SER A 81 4.43 -4.31 12.95
CA SER A 81 5.11 -4.58 11.67
C SER A 81 5.00 -6.03 11.22
N MET A 82 4.97 -6.97 12.17
CA MET A 82 4.82 -8.39 11.84
C MET A 82 3.41 -8.69 11.35
N GLU A 83 2.41 -8.14 12.01
CA GLU A 83 1.02 -8.27 11.58
C GLU A 83 0.81 -7.66 10.21
N PHE A 84 1.41 -6.51 9.97
CA PHE A 84 1.31 -5.86 8.68
C PHE A 84 1.96 -6.70 7.56
N SER A 85 3.09 -7.34 7.85
CA SER A 85 3.71 -8.23 6.87
C SER A 85 2.80 -9.42 6.53
N ARG A 86 2.13 -9.99 7.51
CA ARG A 86 1.16 -11.06 7.27
C ARG A 86 -0.03 -10.58 6.44
N PHE A 87 -0.49 -9.37 6.71
CA PHE A 87 -1.55 -8.75 5.93
C PHE A 87 -1.13 -8.61 4.45
N LEU A 88 0.07 -8.12 4.19
CA LEU A 88 0.56 -8.00 2.81
C LEU A 88 0.68 -9.35 2.13
N GLU A 89 1.14 -10.37 2.86
CA GLU A 89 1.24 -11.73 2.31
C GLU A 89 -0.13 -12.27 1.91
N GLU A 90 -1.13 -12.09 2.75
CA GLU A 90 -2.49 -12.51 2.44
C GLU A 90 -3.02 -11.80 1.20
N ARG A 91 -2.75 -10.50 1.06
CA ARG A 91 -3.16 -9.76 -0.13
C ARG A 91 -2.46 -10.26 -1.37
N ARG A 92 -1.17 -10.54 -1.27
CA ARG A 92 -0.41 -11.09 -2.37
C ARG A 92 -0.96 -12.44 -2.84
N GLN A 93 -1.26 -13.31 -1.88
CA GLN A 93 -1.81 -14.64 -2.17
C GLN A 93 -3.21 -14.57 -2.78
N SER A 94 -3.99 -13.56 -2.44
CA SER A 94 -5.34 -13.39 -2.98
C SER A 94 -5.34 -12.99 -4.46
N GLY A 95 -4.21 -12.46 -4.94
CA GLY A 95 -4.11 -12.01 -6.33
C GLY A 95 -4.74 -10.65 -6.60
N GLN A 96 -5.29 -10.00 -5.58
CA GLN A 96 -5.85 -8.65 -5.73
C GLN A 96 -4.76 -7.60 -5.65
N ASP A 97 -4.88 -6.57 -6.47
CA ASP A 97 -4.10 -5.36 -6.27
C ASP A 97 -4.47 -4.73 -4.94
N LEU A 98 -3.51 -4.08 -4.31
CA LEU A 98 -3.71 -3.41 -3.02
C LEU A 98 -3.63 -1.91 -3.25
N CYS A 99 -4.66 -1.19 -2.84
CA CYS A 99 -4.74 0.24 -3.01
C CYS A 99 -4.83 0.91 -1.64
N PHE A 100 -3.79 1.68 -1.29
CA PHE A 100 -3.82 2.54 -0.10
C PHE A 100 -4.28 3.93 -0.51
N VAL A 101 -5.12 4.53 0.31
CA VAL A 101 -5.60 5.90 0.09
C VAL A 101 -5.22 6.76 1.27
N ILE A 102 -4.56 7.86 0.99
CA ILE A 102 -4.14 8.85 1.99
C ILE A 102 -4.83 10.17 1.68
N GLY A 103 -5.65 10.65 2.61
CA GLY A 103 -6.33 11.93 2.46
C GLY A 103 -5.38 13.11 2.63
N GLY A 104 -5.87 14.29 2.28
CA GLY A 104 -5.15 15.54 2.48
C GLY A 104 -5.40 16.13 3.87
N PRO A 105 -5.05 17.42 4.06
CA PRO A 105 -5.15 18.08 5.37
C PRO A 105 -6.54 18.08 5.98
N ARG A 106 -7.56 18.04 5.13
CA ARG A 106 -8.96 18.02 5.58
C ARG A 106 -9.43 16.63 5.95
N GLY A 107 -8.59 15.62 5.72
CA GLY A 107 -8.98 14.23 5.83
C GLY A 107 -9.83 13.80 4.65
N LEU A 108 -10.11 12.53 4.63
CA LEU A 108 -10.93 11.91 3.58
C LEU A 108 -11.68 10.76 4.22
N ASP A 109 -12.96 10.66 3.92
CA ASP A 109 -13.73 9.49 4.29
C ASP A 109 -14.32 8.87 3.03
N LEU A 110 -14.30 7.56 2.99
CA LEU A 110 -14.89 6.78 1.92
C LEU A 110 -16.01 5.94 2.53
N ASP A 111 -17.16 5.94 1.88
CA ASP A 111 -18.31 5.18 2.36
C ASP A 111 -18.03 3.68 2.42
N SER A 112 -17.17 3.23 1.54
CA SER A 112 -16.85 1.82 1.41
C SER A 112 -15.36 1.62 1.24
N CYS A 113 -14.76 0.85 2.14
CA CYS A 113 -13.38 0.40 2.02
C CYS A 113 -13.27 -0.97 2.68
N ASP A 114 -12.25 -1.74 2.30
CA ASP A 114 -12.06 -3.08 2.86
C ASP A 114 -11.40 -3.02 4.22
N LEU A 115 -10.56 -2.02 4.44
CA LEU A 115 -9.85 -1.85 5.69
C LEU A 115 -9.58 -0.38 5.95
N ARG A 116 -9.77 0.05 7.19
CA ARG A 116 -9.25 1.33 7.68
C ARG A 116 -7.99 1.02 8.47
N LEU A 117 -6.88 1.57 8.02
CA LEU A 117 -5.56 1.28 8.58
C LEU A 117 -5.07 2.49 9.37
N SER A 118 -4.74 2.26 10.65
CA SER A 118 -4.11 3.27 11.48
C SER A 118 -2.59 3.09 11.48
N LEU A 119 -1.86 4.19 11.35
CA LEU A 119 -0.41 4.22 11.55
C LEU A 119 -0.06 4.55 13.00
N GLY A 120 -1.05 4.53 13.88
CA GLY A 120 -0.94 4.87 15.28
C GLY A 120 -2.01 5.88 15.67
N PRO A 121 -2.23 6.08 16.97
CA PRO A 121 -3.31 6.97 17.44
C PRO A 121 -2.98 8.45 17.27
N MET A 122 -1.72 8.80 17.08
CA MET A 122 -1.33 10.19 16.87
C MET A 122 -1.61 10.62 15.43
N THR A 123 -2.02 11.86 15.26
CA THR A 123 -2.22 12.44 13.94
C THR A 123 -0.87 12.77 13.32
N LEU A 124 -0.62 12.25 12.14
CA LEU A 124 0.59 12.56 11.37
C LEU A 124 0.25 13.55 10.28
N PRO A 125 1.17 14.48 9.95
CA PRO A 125 1.03 15.25 8.72
C PRO A 125 0.85 14.30 7.54
N HIS A 126 -0.05 14.62 6.63
CA HIS A 126 -0.39 13.71 5.54
C HIS A 126 0.81 13.35 4.65
N GLN A 127 1.78 14.24 4.48
CA GLN A 127 2.97 13.92 3.70
C GLN A 127 3.92 12.99 4.46
N LEU A 128 4.05 13.16 5.78
CA LEU A 128 4.82 12.24 6.59
C LEU A 128 4.15 10.86 6.64
N ALA A 129 2.84 10.81 6.70
CA ALA A 129 2.11 9.54 6.65
C ALA A 129 2.44 8.76 5.39
N ARG A 130 2.63 9.44 4.27
CA ARG A 130 3.03 8.82 3.01
C ARG A 130 4.39 8.14 3.12
N VAL A 131 5.35 8.81 3.75
CA VAL A 131 6.68 8.25 4.00
C VAL A 131 6.60 7.05 4.93
N VAL A 132 5.87 7.19 6.03
CA VAL A 132 5.73 6.12 7.03
C VAL A 132 5.09 4.88 6.40
N LEU A 133 4.05 5.06 5.60
CA LEU A 133 3.42 3.94 4.91
C LEU A 133 4.41 3.20 4.01
N LEU A 134 5.15 3.93 3.19
CA LEU A 134 6.11 3.30 2.27
C LEU A 134 7.22 2.59 3.02
N GLU A 135 7.68 3.15 4.12
CA GLU A 135 8.69 2.51 4.96
C GLU A 135 8.14 1.19 5.52
N GLN A 136 6.92 1.19 6.01
CA GLN A 136 6.32 -0.02 6.56
C GLN A 136 6.04 -1.08 5.48
N VAL A 137 5.64 -0.67 4.28
CA VAL A 137 5.48 -1.59 3.16
C VAL A 137 6.83 -2.22 2.80
N TYR A 138 7.90 -1.43 2.76
CA TYR A 138 9.24 -1.95 2.51
C TYR A 138 9.67 -2.92 3.61
N ARG A 139 9.51 -2.53 4.87
CA ARG A 139 9.82 -3.38 6.02
C ARG A 139 9.10 -4.72 5.94
N ALA A 140 7.81 -4.69 5.59
CA ALA A 140 7.02 -5.90 5.46
C ALA A 140 7.57 -6.83 4.38
N HIS A 141 7.95 -6.29 3.23
CA HIS A 141 8.56 -7.11 2.18
C HIS A 141 9.90 -7.71 2.59
N LYS A 142 10.70 -6.97 3.36
CA LYS A 142 11.96 -7.51 3.89
C LYS A 142 11.70 -8.65 4.87
N ILE A 143 10.70 -8.50 5.73
CA ILE A 143 10.29 -9.56 6.65
C ILE A 143 9.86 -10.82 5.87
N LEU A 144 9.02 -10.64 4.87
CA LEU A 144 8.51 -11.76 4.07
C LEU A 144 9.61 -12.47 3.29
N ALA A 145 10.61 -11.73 2.85
CA ALA A 145 11.75 -12.31 2.13
C ALA A 145 12.76 -12.97 3.07
N GLY A 146 12.58 -12.86 4.38
CA GLY A 146 13.54 -13.38 5.35
C GLY A 146 14.84 -12.61 5.36
N GLU A 147 14.85 -11.38 4.89
CA GLU A 147 16.03 -10.54 4.80
C GLU A 147 16.13 -9.60 6.00
N PRO A 148 17.35 -9.32 6.49
CA PRO A 148 17.47 -8.39 7.60
C PRO A 148 17.09 -6.97 7.21
N TYR A 149 16.49 -6.26 8.14
CA TYR A 149 16.20 -4.85 7.98
C TYR A 149 16.65 -4.13 9.24
N HIS A 150 17.61 -3.24 9.08
CA HIS A 150 18.19 -2.50 10.20
C HIS A 150 17.41 -1.22 10.47
N TYR A 151 17.28 -0.88 11.74
CA TYR A 151 16.50 0.25 12.22
C TYR A 151 17.38 1.48 12.41
#